data_0c3ae0912f90115bdd955080fa00d23d
#
_entry.id   0c3ae0912f90115bdd955080fa00d23d
#
_cell.length_a   1.000
_cell.length_b   1.000
_cell.length_c   1.000
_cell.angle_alpha   90.00
_cell.angle_beta   90.00
_cell.angle_gamma   90.00
#
_symmetry.space_group_name_H-M   'P 1'
#
loop_
_entity.id
_entity.type
_entity.pdbx_description
1 polymer ?
#
loop_
_entity_poly.entity_id
_entity_poly.type
_entity_poly.pdbx_seq_one_letter_code
_entity_poly.pdbx_strand_id
1 'polypeptide(L)'
;MDYGTGAIFGCPAHDQRDYDFAVKYSLDIIPVIKTTESLPFIGDGIHINSDFLDGLNTDDAIKSCIKKLNELEIGEEKITFRIRDWGVSRQRYWGCPIPIIFCNSCGEVPVPEDNLPITLPEDTNFDMRGNPLDNHPTWKYTQCPKCNKNAIRETDTFDTFFESSWYFARFTDLNPSSAFTKEAVKYWMPVDQYIGGVEHAVMHLLYSRFFMRALKHVNTLDIEEPFTSLQTQGMVCHQTFKTKEEKWVFPSDIVKKGNEHFHLNTKEPVIAGRVEKMSKSKKNVVDPQQIIEDFGADTARFFVLSDSPPNRDMEWSDSGVEGSWRFLNKLWKFVKSLPNKNNLNKLPKNISLHNKELLSVMHATIKD
;
A
#
# COMPACT_ATOMS: atom_id res chain seq x y z
N MET A 1 -8.06 34.17 0.76
CA MET A 1 -7.45 33.19 1.68
C MET A 1 -8.14 31.86 1.38
N ASP A 2 -7.37 30.90 0.96
CA ASP A 2 -7.91 29.63 0.48
C ASP A 2 -8.06 28.57 1.60
N TYR A 3 -7.74 28.94 2.86
CA TYR A 3 -7.87 28.06 4.03
C TYR A 3 -7.93 28.87 5.34
N GLY A 4 -8.46 28.24 6.39
CA GLY A 4 -8.58 28.82 7.72
C GLY A 4 -9.76 29.81 7.86
N THR A 5 -9.86 30.40 9.03
CA THR A 5 -10.97 31.30 9.42
C THR A 5 -10.69 32.78 9.15
N GLY A 6 -9.48 33.12 8.71
CA GLY A 6 -8.99 34.50 8.63
C GLY A 6 -8.48 35.07 9.94
N ALA A 7 -8.58 34.33 11.06
CA ALA A 7 -7.97 34.69 12.33
C ALA A 7 -6.47 34.39 12.29
N ILE A 8 -5.67 35.33 12.83
CA ILE A 8 -4.21 35.21 12.88
C ILE A 8 -3.79 35.09 14.34
N PHE A 9 -2.97 34.10 14.64
CA PHE A 9 -2.30 33.92 15.90
C PHE A 9 -0.80 34.08 15.66
N GLY A 10 -0.10 34.88 16.47
CA GLY A 10 1.34 35.08 16.38
C GLY A 10 2.01 34.84 17.71
N CYS A 11 3.14 34.14 17.70
CA CYS A 11 3.95 33.87 18.89
C CYS A 11 5.45 34.01 18.58
N PRO A 12 5.97 35.24 18.41
CA PRO A 12 7.31 35.49 17.91
C PRO A 12 8.45 34.88 18.73
N ALA A 13 8.26 34.74 20.03
CA ALA A 13 9.30 34.16 20.88
C ALA A 13 9.40 32.63 20.71
N HIS A 14 8.40 31.96 20.10
CA HIS A 14 8.28 30.49 20.07
C HIS A 14 7.90 29.90 18.70
N ASP A 15 7.90 30.72 17.64
CA ASP A 15 7.77 30.28 16.24
C ASP A 15 8.80 31.01 15.37
N GLN A 16 9.54 30.27 14.54
CA GLN A 16 10.62 30.85 13.73
C GLN A 16 10.11 31.87 12.70
N ARG A 17 8.96 31.62 12.07
CA ARG A 17 8.41 32.51 11.03
C ARG A 17 7.87 33.80 11.65
N ASP A 18 7.21 33.67 12.80
CA ASP A 18 6.71 34.82 13.56
C ASP A 18 7.87 35.66 14.11
N TYR A 19 8.95 35.00 14.56
CA TYR A 19 10.18 35.66 14.99
C TYR A 19 10.83 36.47 13.87
N ASP A 20 11.01 35.85 12.70
CA ASP A 20 11.63 36.51 11.54
C ASP A 20 10.75 37.71 11.08
N PHE A 21 9.44 37.56 11.14
CA PHE A 21 8.50 38.66 10.85
C PHE A 21 8.62 39.79 11.88
N ALA A 22 8.62 39.44 13.17
CA ALA A 22 8.71 40.44 14.24
C ALA A 22 10.04 41.23 14.19
N VAL A 23 11.14 40.55 13.96
CA VAL A 23 12.46 41.16 13.76
C VAL A 23 12.46 42.12 12.55
N LYS A 24 11.90 41.64 11.42
CA LYS A 24 11.85 42.44 10.19
C LYS A 24 11.04 43.75 10.34
N TYR A 25 9.96 43.69 11.12
CA TYR A 25 9.06 44.82 11.31
C TYR A 25 9.25 45.55 12.65
N SER A 26 10.31 45.20 13.39
CA SER A 26 10.64 45.80 14.70
C SER A 26 9.50 45.72 15.70
N LEU A 27 8.81 44.58 15.77
CA LEU A 27 7.78 44.31 16.75
C LEU A 27 8.35 43.73 18.04
N ASP A 28 7.68 43.92 19.16
CA ASP A 28 8.07 43.36 20.44
C ASP A 28 8.01 41.83 20.44
N ILE A 29 9.06 41.21 20.99
CA ILE A 29 9.17 39.76 21.13
C ILE A 29 9.15 39.41 22.62
N ILE A 30 8.01 38.93 23.10
CA ILE A 30 7.79 38.64 24.52
C ILE A 30 7.87 37.12 24.73
N PRO A 31 8.86 36.61 25.51
CA PRO A 31 8.90 35.19 25.86
C PRO A 31 7.71 34.80 26.74
N VAL A 32 7.00 33.74 26.34
CA VAL A 32 5.87 33.18 27.09
C VAL A 32 6.15 31.78 27.65
N ILE A 33 7.30 31.21 27.31
CA ILE A 33 7.87 30.00 27.93
C ILE A 33 9.17 30.36 28.59
N LYS A 34 9.37 29.89 29.83
CA LYS A 34 10.61 30.10 30.58
C LYS A 34 11.75 29.32 29.94
N THR A 35 12.77 30.02 29.45
CA THR A 35 13.94 29.42 28.82
C THR A 35 15.20 30.19 29.17
N THR A 36 16.33 29.53 29.12
CA THR A 36 17.70 30.14 29.16
C THR A 36 18.36 30.11 27.79
N GLU A 37 17.67 29.58 26.77
CA GLU A 37 18.16 29.49 25.40
C GLU A 37 17.84 30.78 24.62
N SER A 38 18.51 30.93 23.47
CA SER A 38 18.22 32.02 22.55
C SER A 38 16.86 31.91 21.91
N LEU A 39 16.19 33.03 21.65
CA LEU A 39 14.93 33.07 20.91
C LEU A 39 15.18 32.95 19.39
N PRO A 40 14.26 32.35 18.64
CA PRO A 40 13.03 31.75 19.13
C PRO A 40 13.27 30.37 19.78
N PHE A 41 12.62 30.11 20.91
CA PHE A 41 12.66 28.83 21.59
C PHE A 41 11.40 28.01 21.25
N ILE A 42 11.57 26.90 20.56
CA ILE A 42 10.46 26.04 20.03
C ILE A 42 10.25 24.80 20.90
N GLY A 43 10.68 24.82 22.15
CA GLY A 43 10.54 23.71 23.09
C GLY A 43 9.37 23.90 24.06
N ASP A 44 9.06 22.80 24.77
CA ASP A 44 8.12 22.82 25.89
C ASP A 44 8.74 23.45 27.14
N GLY A 45 7.90 24.01 28.01
CA GLY A 45 8.37 24.57 29.26
C GLY A 45 7.25 25.12 30.13
N ILE A 46 7.64 25.89 31.13
CA ILE A 46 6.70 26.55 32.06
C ILE A 46 6.30 27.91 31.51
N HIS A 47 5.01 28.19 31.47
CA HIS A 47 4.48 29.47 31.00
C HIS A 47 4.83 30.61 31.94
N ILE A 48 5.16 31.73 31.34
CA ILE A 48 5.43 33.02 31.98
C ILE A 48 4.82 34.13 31.12
N ASN A 49 4.56 35.30 31.68
CA ASN A 49 3.97 36.45 30.97
C ASN A 49 2.65 36.10 30.25
N SER A 50 1.88 35.13 30.79
CA SER A 50 0.72 34.51 30.18
C SER A 50 -0.51 34.52 31.11
N ASP A 51 -0.55 35.43 32.09
CA ASP A 51 -1.67 35.65 33.01
C ASP A 51 -2.09 34.35 33.75
N PHE A 52 -3.31 33.88 33.55
CA PHE A 52 -3.84 32.68 34.22
C PHE A 52 -3.12 31.37 33.80
N LEU A 53 -2.26 31.41 32.82
CA LEU A 53 -1.44 30.26 32.39
C LEU A 53 -0.07 30.23 33.03
N ASP A 54 0.34 31.30 33.75
CA ASP A 54 1.66 31.36 34.37
C ASP A 54 1.89 30.21 35.36
N GLY A 55 3.07 29.60 35.29
CA GLY A 55 3.44 28.47 36.13
C GLY A 55 2.94 27.11 35.65
N LEU A 56 2.12 27.03 34.62
CA LEU A 56 1.65 25.78 34.02
C LEU A 56 2.65 25.27 32.97
N ASN A 57 2.73 23.96 32.84
CA ASN A 57 3.35 23.32 31.67
C ASN A 57 2.44 23.42 30.44
N THR A 58 2.95 23.11 29.24
CA THR A 58 2.21 23.26 27.98
C THR A 58 0.87 22.49 27.95
N ASP A 59 0.84 21.24 28.42
CA ASP A 59 -0.37 20.44 28.40
C ASP A 59 -1.47 20.97 29.34
N ASP A 60 -1.10 21.42 30.52
CA ASP A 60 -2.02 21.96 31.51
C ASP A 60 -2.47 23.38 31.09
N ALA A 61 -1.60 24.15 30.46
CA ALA A 61 -1.94 25.45 29.89
C ALA A 61 -2.98 25.34 28.77
N ILE A 62 -2.84 24.37 27.86
CA ILE A 62 -3.82 24.10 26.81
C ILE A 62 -5.19 23.77 27.42
N LYS A 63 -5.25 22.85 28.40
CA LYS A 63 -6.50 22.49 29.09
C LYS A 63 -7.14 23.68 29.78
N SER A 64 -6.31 24.49 30.48
CA SER A 64 -6.77 25.67 31.19
C SER A 64 -7.32 26.73 30.20
N CYS A 65 -6.64 26.92 29.08
CA CYS A 65 -7.08 27.84 28.03
C CYS A 65 -8.40 27.39 27.42
N ILE A 66 -8.56 26.11 27.04
CA ILE A 66 -9.81 25.55 26.50
C ILE A 66 -10.96 25.73 27.50
N LYS A 67 -10.71 25.40 28.77
CA LYS A 67 -11.70 25.58 29.85
C LYS A 67 -12.17 27.06 29.94
N LYS A 68 -11.22 27.99 29.90
CA LYS A 68 -11.51 29.41 29.96
C LYS A 68 -12.34 29.91 28.76
N LEU A 69 -12.00 29.44 27.56
CA LEU A 69 -12.74 29.77 26.32
C LEU A 69 -14.17 29.23 26.35
N ASN A 70 -14.36 28.02 26.86
CA ASN A 70 -15.69 27.43 27.06
C ASN A 70 -16.52 28.20 28.10
N GLU A 71 -15.91 28.59 29.25
CA GLU A 71 -16.58 29.37 30.29
C GLU A 71 -17.03 30.76 29.79
N LEU A 72 -16.29 31.31 28.84
CA LEU A 72 -16.62 32.62 28.23
C LEU A 72 -17.54 32.48 27.00
N GLU A 73 -17.89 31.26 26.61
CA GLU A 73 -18.72 30.95 25.43
C GLU A 73 -18.16 31.52 24.10
N ILE A 74 -16.81 31.66 24.01
CA ILE A 74 -16.15 32.23 22.84
C ILE A 74 -15.28 31.19 22.07
N GLY A 75 -15.22 29.96 22.52
CA GLY A 75 -14.49 28.88 21.87
C GLY A 75 -14.79 27.55 22.52
N GLU A 76 -14.49 26.48 21.78
CA GLU A 76 -14.67 25.10 22.20
C GLU A 76 -13.47 24.23 21.81
N GLU A 77 -13.30 23.11 22.50
CA GLU A 77 -12.32 22.10 22.11
C GLU A 77 -12.71 21.46 20.78
N LYS A 78 -11.77 21.40 19.85
CA LYS A 78 -11.97 20.74 18.57
C LYS A 78 -10.81 19.80 18.25
N ILE A 79 -11.12 18.54 18.09
CA ILE A 79 -10.16 17.56 17.59
C ILE A 79 -10.10 17.62 16.07
N THR A 80 -8.92 17.90 15.52
CA THR A 80 -8.70 17.91 14.08
C THR A 80 -7.80 16.74 13.69
N PHE A 81 -8.30 15.85 12.85
CA PHE A 81 -7.51 14.72 12.35
C PHE A 81 -6.55 15.19 11.26
N ARG A 82 -5.27 14.76 11.36
CA ARG A 82 -4.24 15.03 10.33
C ARG A 82 -4.25 13.98 9.22
N ILE A 83 -5.43 13.59 8.79
CA ILE A 83 -5.62 12.65 7.70
C ILE A 83 -6.51 13.31 6.64
N ARG A 84 -6.19 13.09 5.37
CA ARG A 84 -7.05 13.56 4.26
C ARG A 84 -8.18 12.57 4.05
N ASP A 85 -9.34 13.08 3.69
CA ASP A 85 -10.47 12.25 3.32
C ASP A 85 -10.12 11.36 2.11
N TRP A 86 -10.60 10.14 2.13
CA TRP A 86 -10.51 9.27 0.99
C TRP A 86 -11.65 9.55 0.03
N GLY A 87 -11.36 10.30 -1.05
CA GLY A 87 -12.30 10.46 -2.16
C GLY A 87 -12.44 9.14 -2.89
N VAL A 88 -13.59 8.48 -2.75
CA VAL A 88 -13.82 7.10 -3.26
C VAL A 88 -14.25 7.05 -4.71
N SER A 89 -14.71 8.16 -5.30
CA SER A 89 -15.25 8.19 -6.66
C SER A 89 -14.17 8.47 -7.72
N ARG A 90 -14.33 7.84 -8.90
CA ARG A 90 -13.42 7.99 -10.05
C ARG A 90 -14.23 8.12 -11.33
N GLN A 91 -13.87 9.12 -12.15
CA GLN A 91 -14.45 9.41 -13.46
C GLN A 91 -13.85 8.48 -14.51
N ARG A 92 -14.10 7.18 -14.36
CA ARG A 92 -13.59 6.14 -15.26
C ARG A 92 -14.50 4.92 -15.30
N TYR A 93 -14.36 4.14 -16.38
CA TYR A 93 -15.15 2.91 -16.56
C TYR A 93 -14.74 1.81 -15.59
N TRP A 94 -13.41 1.61 -15.39
CA TRP A 94 -12.91 0.51 -14.57
C TRP A 94 -13.09 0.78 -13.08
N GLY A 95 -13.97 0.00 -12.48
CA GLY A 95 -14.31 0.07 -11.05
C GLY A 95 -15.71 -0.46 -10.79
N CYS A 96 -16.07 -0.66 -9.53
CA CYS A 96 -17.42 -1.02 -9.13
C CYS A 96 -18.34 0.21 -9.25
N PRO A 97 -19.50 0.14 -9.92
CA PRO A 97 -20.43 1.25 -9.99
C PRO A 97 -20.94 1.68 -8.61
N ILE A 98 -21.07 2.99 -8.40
CA ILE A 98 -21.60 3.55 -7.15
C ILE A 98 -23.14 3.45 -7.18
N PRO A 99 -23.81 2.80 -6.20
CA PRO A 99 -25.23 2.49 -6.26
C PRO A 99 -26.11 3.67 -5.82
N ILE A 100 -25.93 4.83 -6.45
CA ILE A 100 -26.69 6.07 -6.18
C ILE A 100 -27.40 6.54 -7.45
N ILE A 101 -28.59 7.08 -7.28
CA ILE A 101 -29.42 7.68 -8.32
C ILE A 101 -29.74 9.15 -7.92
N PHE A 102 -29.55 10.07 -8.84
CA PHE A 102 -29.85 11.48 -8.67
C PHE A 102 -31.24 11.78 -9.27
N CYS A 103 -32.17 12.18 -8.42
CA CYS A 103 -33.52 12.55 -8.79
C CYS A 103 -33.79 14.02 -8.50
N ASN A 104 -34.29 14.77 -9.48
CA ASN A 104 -34.59 16.19 -9.30
C ASN A 104 -35.65 16.48 -8.21
N SER A 105 -36.51 15.49 -7.88
CA SER A 105 -37.56 15.64 -6.87
C SER A 105 -37.17 15.04 -5.51
N CYS A 106 -36.33 14.00 -5.48
CA CYS A 106 -36.02 13.23 -4.26
C CYS A 106 -34.58 13.40 -3.79
N GLY A 107 -33.73 14.10 -4.56
CA GLY A 107 -32.29 14.22 -4.30
C GLY A 107 -31.55 12.91 -4.57
N GLU A 108 -30.57 12.62 -3.77
CA GLU A 108 -29.77 11.40 -3.80
C GLU A 108 -30.57 10.21 -3.25
N VAL A 109 -30.66 9.15 -4.04
CA VAL A 109 -31.47 7.96 -3.70
C VAL A 109 -30.61 6.73 -3.90
N PRO A 110 -30.41 5.88 -2.89
CA PRO A 110 -29.71 4.62 -3.08
C PRO A 110 -30.52 3.67 -4.00
N VAL A 111 -29.80 2.88 -4.78
CA VAL A 111 -30.39 1.79 -5.56
C VAL A 111 -30.92 0.73 -4.60
N PRO A 112 -32.16 0.26 -4.76
CA PRO A 112 -32.71 -0.83 -3.95
C PRO A 112 -31.87 -2.10 -4.01
N GLU A 113 -31.77 -2.83 -2.92
CA GLU A 113 -30.97 -4.06 -2.83
C GLU A 113 -31.37 -5.11 -3.88
N ASP A 114 -32.66 -5.24 -4.16
CA ASP A 114 -33.20 -6.16 -5.18
C ASP A 114 -32.73 -5.81 -6.62
N ASN A 115 -32.22 -4.60 -6.83
CA ASN A 115 -31.71 -4.13 -8.12
C ASN A 115 -30.17 -4.15 -8.19
N LEU A 116 -29.52 -4.76 -7.22
CA LEU A 116 -28.07 -4.99 -7.24
C LEU A 116 -27.75 -6.39 -7.82
N PRO A 117 -26.59 -6.55 -8.45
CA PRO A 117 -25.55 -5.55 -8.71
C PRO A 117 -25.89 -4.63 -9.88
N ILE A 118 -25.35 -3.38 -9.84
CA ILE A 118 -25.33 -2.53 -11.03
C ILE A 118 -24.20 -3.02 -11.92
N THR A 119 -24.56 -3.45 -13.14
CA THR A 119 -23.58 -3.92 -14.14
C THR A 119 -23.13 -2.78 -15.05
N LEU A 120 -21.85 -2.78 -15.40
CA LEU A 120 -21.29 -1.87 -16.39
C LEU A 120 -21.81 -2.21 -17.79
N PRO A 121 -22.01 -1.22 -18.67
CA PRO A 121 -22.42 -1.48 -20.05
C PRO A 121 -21.25 -2.06 -20.87
N GLU A 122 -21.52 -3.07 -21.69
CA GLU A 122 -20.49 -3.69 -22.54
C GLU A 122 -20.25 -2.92 -23.85
N ASP A 123 -21.19 -2.09 -24.27
CA ASP A 123 -21.19 -1.30 -25.50
C ASP A 123 -20.59 0.12 -25.31
N THR A 124 -19.63 0.26 -24.41
CA THR A 124 -19.02 1.55 -24.05
C THR A 124 -18.00 1.99 -25.10
N ASN A 125 -18.08 3.26 -25.51
CA ASN A 125 -17.09 3.88 -26.39
C ASN A 125 -15.96 4.53 -25.57
N PHE A 126 -14.72 4.07 -25.73
CA PHE A 126 -13.54 4.58 -25.06
C PHE A 126 -12.77 5.64 -25.86
N ASP A 127 -13.16 5.92 -27.10
CA ASP A 127 -12.50 6.91 -27.95
C ASP A 127 -12.91 8.36 -27.63
N MET A 128 -13.98 8.51 -26.84
CA MET A 128 -14.47 9.82 -26.41
C MET A 128 -13.67 10.35 -25.20
N ARG A 129 -13.44 11.66 -25.19
CA ARG A 129 -12.83 12.32 -24.02
C ARG A 129 -13.81 12.38 -22.85
N GLY A 130 -13.29 12.27 -21.62
CA GLY A 130 -14.07 12.35 -20.39
C GLY A 130 -14.45 11.00 -19.82
N ASN A 131 -15.45 11.00 -18.93
CA ASN A 131 -15.95 9.77 -18.29
C ASN A 131 -16.78 8.95 -19.28
N PRO A 132 -16.37 7.71 -19.64
CA PRO A 132 -17.10 6.89 -20.61
C PRO A 132 -18.53 6.58 -20.18
N LEU A 133 -18.80 6.45 -18.89
CA LEU A 133 -20.13 6.18 -18.36
C LEU A 133 -21.06 7.38 -18.43
N ASP A 134 -20.52 8.58 -18.21
CA ASP A 134 -21.27 9.83 -18.38
C ASP A 134 -21.60 10.10 -19.84
N ASN A 135 -20.71 9.72 -20.74
CA ASN A 135 -20.93 9.82 -22.19
C ASN A 135 -21.83 8.72 -22.76
N HIS A 136 -22.18 7.69 -21.95
CA HIS A 136 -22.99 6.56 -22.46
C HIS A 136 -24.42 7.02 -22.78
N PRO A 137 -24.97 6.67 -23.99
CA PRO A 137 -26.23 7.22 -24.48
C PRO A 137 -27.46 6.78 -23.67
N THR A 138 -27.43 5.64 -23.02
CA THR A 138 -28.59 5.04 -22.37
C THR A 138 -28.35 4.64 -20.90
N TRP A 139 -27.19 4.08 -20.56
CA TRP A 139 -26.92 3.43 -19.28
C TRP A 139 -27.14 4.33 -18.05
N LYS A 140 -26.80 5.61 -18.16
CA LYS A 140 -26.96 6.57 -17.05
C LYS A 140 -28.41 6.93 -16.74
N TYR A 141 -29.34 6.75 -17.68
CA TYR A 141 -30.74 7.11 -17.49
C TYR A 141 -31.49 5.97 -16.81
N THR A 142 -32.30 6.34 -15.80
CA THR A 142 -33.09 5.40 -15.02
C THR A 142 -34.34 6.06 -14.47
N GLN A 143 -35.17 5.31 -13.76
CA GLN A 143 -36.27 5.83 -12.98
C GLN A 143 -35.90 5.89 -11.49
N CYS A 144 -36.38 6.94 -10.82
CA CYS A 144 -36.21 7.08 -9.38
C CYS A 144 -37.02 6.00 -8.64
N PRO A 145 -36.42 5.17 -7.76
CA PRO A 145 -37.18 4.14 -7.05
C PRO A 145 -38.15 4.69 -6.01
N LYS A 146 -38.03 5.99 -5.60
CA LYS A 146 -38.96 6.62 -4.67
C LYS A 146 -40.20 7.23 -5.35
N CYS A 147 -40.06 7.84 -6.53
CA CYS A 147 -41.14 8.60 -7.17
C CYS A 147 -41.42 8.23 -8.62
N ASN A 148 -40.72 7.25 -9.19
CA ASN A 148 -40.84 6.77 -10.56
C ASN A 148 -40.64 7.82 -11.68
N LYS A 149 -40.11 9.02 -11.33
CA LYS A 149 -39.74 10.03 -12.34
C LYS A 149 -38.38 9.70 -12.95
N ASN A 150 -38.11 10.30 -14.12
CA ASN A 150 -36.81 10.20 -14.75
C ASN A 150 -35.71 10.68 -13.82
N ALA A 151 -34.63 9.93 -13.76
CA ALA A 151 -33.49 10.16 -12.89
C ALA A 151 -32.19 9.73 -13.59
N ILE A 152 -31.07 10.05 -13.00
CA ILE A 152 -29.73 9.75 -13.55
C ILE A 152 -28.97 8.93 -12.51
N ARG A 153 -28.36 7.81 -12.97
CA ARG A 153 -27.40 7.04 -12.13
C ARG A 153 -26.14 7.83 -11.91
N GLU A 154 -25.48 7.58 -10.79
CA GLU A 154 -24.09 7.95 -10.64
C GLU A 154 -23.24 7.30 -11.75
N THR A 155 -22.42 8.11 -12.41
CA THR A 155 -21.56 7.68 -13.50
C THR A 155 -20.10 7.48 -13.09
N ASP A 156 -19.74 7.88 -11.88
CA ASP A 156 -18.44 7.54 -11.29
C ASP A 156 -18.44 6.08 -10.82
N THR A 157 -17.26 5.48 -10.83
CA THR A 157 -17.02 4.18 -10.22
C THR A 157 -16.22 4.34 -8.94
N PHE A 158 -16.27 3.36 -8.05
CA PHE A 158 -15.41 3.34 -6.88
C PHE A 158 -13.93 3.22 -7.27
N ASP A 159 -13.08 3.86 -6.49
CA ASP A 159 -11.64 3.59 -6.50
C ASP A 159 -11.39 2.09 -6.37
N THR A 160 -10.42 1.56 -7.12
CA THR A 160 -10.08 0.12 -7.07
C THR A 160 -9.60 -0.34 -5.70
N PHE A 161 -9.08 0.56 -4.86
CA PHE A 161 -8.78 0.24 -3.46
C PHE A 161 -10.04 -0.07 -2.64
N PHE A 162 -11.21 0.37 -3.06
CA PHE A 162 -12.47 0.01 -2.40
C PHE A 162 -12.66 -1.51 -2.41
N GLU A 163 -12.51 -2.14 -3.56
CA GLU A 163 -12.61 -3.60 -3.71
C GLU A 163 -11.46 -4.33 -3.01
N SER A 164 -10.22 -3.86 -3.17
CA SER A 164 -9.05 -4.50 -2.57
C SER A 164 -9.00 -4.37 -1.04
N SER A 165 -9.79 -3.47 -0.46
CA SER A 165 -9.80 -3.24 0.98
C SER A 165 -10.51 -4.32 1.79
N TRP A 166 -11.24 -5.23 1.14
CA TRP A 166 -11.99 -6.29 1.81
C TRP A 166 -11.95 -7.64 1.10
N TYR A 167 -11.22 -7.78 -0.02
CA TYR A 167 -11.17 -9.02 -0.81
C TYR A 167 -10.83 -10.27 0.01
N PHE A 168 -9.98 -10.14 1.02
CA PHE A 168 -9.60 -11.23 1.91
C PHE A 168 -10.78 -11.72 2.75
N ALA A 169 -11.73 -10.85 3.12
CA ALA A 169 -12.98 -11.26 3.74
C ALA A 169 -13.89 -11.97 2.72
N ARG A 170 -13.96 -11.47 1.47
CA ARG A 170 -14.72 -12.13 0.39
C ARG A 170 -14.22 -13.56 0.11
N PHE A 171 -12.91 -13.78 0.19
CA PHE A 171 -12.29 -15.09 -0.07
C PHE A 171 -12.58 -16.13 1.00
N THR A 172 -13.11 -15.76 2.17
CA THR A 172 -13.50 -16.72 3.20
C THR A 172 -14.69 -17.56 2.82
N ASP A 173 -15.53 -17.10 1.89
CA ASP A 173 -16.77 -17.76 1.49
C ASP A 173 -16.88 -17.82 -0.03
N LEU A 174 -17.22 -18.99 -0.54
CA LEU A 174 -17.44 -19.25 -1.97
C LEU A 174 -18.89 -19.00 -2.40
N ASN A 175 -19.80 -18.65 -1.48
CA ASN A 175 -21.19 -18.41 -1.79
C ASN A 175 -21.35 -17.14 -2.66
N PRO A 176 -21.82 -17.26 -3.93
CA PRO A 176 -21.93 -16.11 -4.82
C PRO A 176 -23.10 -15.17 -4.48
N SER A 177 -24.03 -15.60 -3.63
CA SER A 177 -25.23 -14.82 -3.28
C SER A 177 -25.01 -13.81 -2.14
N SER A 178 -23.86 -13.85 -1.49
CA SER A 178 -23.49 -12.92 -0.39
C SER A 178 -22.05 -12.47 -0.52
N ALA A 179 -21.70 -11.36 0.15
CA ALA A 179 -20.32 -10.92 0.26
C ALA A 179 -19.47 -11.98 0.99
N PHE A 180 -19.97 -12.48 2.11
CA PHE A 180 -19.43 -13.56 2.94
C PHE A 180 -20.48 -13.95 4.00
N THR A 181 -20.32 -15.12 4.63
CA THR A 181 -21.09 -15.48 5.83
C THR A 181 -20.32 -15.11 7.10
N LYS A 182 -21.05 -14.80 8.18
CA LYS A 182 -20.42 -14.45 9.47
C LYS A 182 -19.62 -15.64 10.04
N GLU A 183 -20.08 -16.85 9.80
CA GLU A 183 -19.44 -18.10 10.22
C GLU A 183 -18.09 -18.29 9.53
N ALA A 184 -18.04 -18.09 8.20
CA ALA A 184 -16.81 -18.20 7.41
C ALA A 184 -15.77 -17.14 7.83
N VAL A 185 -16.20 -15.88 7.96
CA VAL A 185 -15.32 -14.81 8.44
C VAL A 185 -14.81 -15.09 9.85
N LYS A 186 -15.67 -15.54 10.77
CA LYS A 186 -15.27 -15.88 12.15
C LYS A 186 -14.25 -17.01 12.20
N TYR A 187 -14.30 -17.95 11.25
CA TYR A 187 -13.37 -19.09 11.20
C TYR A 187 -12.02 -18.71 10.58
N TRP A 188 -12.03 -17.93 9.48
CA TRP A 188 -10.83 -17.64 8.70
C TRP A 188 -10.12 -16.33 9.05
N MET A 189 -10.82 -15.42 9.73
CA MET A 189 -10.31 -14.09 10.04
C MET A 189 -10.04 -13.91 11.56
N PRO A 190 -9.08 -13.04 11.96
CA PRO A 190 -8.18 -12.27 11.08
C PRO A 190 -7.20 -13.18 10.33
N VAL A 191 -6.67 -12.72 9.21
CA VAL A 191 -5.65 -13.44 8.43
C VAL A 191 -4.39 -13.62 9.28
N ASP A 192 -3.89 -14.84 9.42
CA ASP A 192 -2.76 -15.17 10.31
C ASP A 192 -1.47 -14.46 9.89
N GLN A 193 -1.15 -14.51 8.60
CA GLN A 193 0.05 -13.91 8.03
C GLN A 193 -0.29 -13.21 6.71
N TYR A 194 -0.09 -11.90 6.66
CA TYR A 194 -0.26 -11.11 5.46
C TYR A 194 1.09 -10.65 4.91
N ILE A 195 1.35 -10.93 3.63
CA ILE A 195 2.65 -10.70 3.01
C ILE A 195 2.50 -9.73 1.84
N GLY A 196 3.28 -8.67 1.83
CA GLY A 196 3.23 -7.66 0.78
C GLY A 196 4.36 -6.64 0.86
N GLY A 197 4.47 -5.79 -0.15
CA GLY A 197 5.46 -4.72 -0.21
C GLY A 197 5.19 -3.61 0.81
N VAL A 198 6.26 -2.96 1.27
CA VAL A 198 6.19 -1.83 2.22
C VAL A 198 5.41 -0.64 1.67
N GLU A 199 5.34 -0.46 0.36
CA GLU A 199 4.61 0.63 -0.31
C GLU A 199 3.11 0.64 -0.02
N HIS A 200 2.55 -0.48 0.40
CA HIS A 200 1.13 -0.60 0.74
C HIS A 200 0.79 -0.19 2.17
N ALA A 201 1.78 0.12 3.00
CA ALA A 201 1.59 0.47 4.41
C ALA A 201 0.67 1.69 4.62
N VAL A 202 0.76 2.69 3.76
CA VAL A 202 -0.02 3.95 3.83
C VAL A 202 -1.26 3.96 2.92
N MET A 203 -1.47 2.94 2.12
CA MET A 203 -2.58 2.84 1.15
C MET A 203 -3.45 1.64 1.47
N HIS A 204 -3.18 0.51 0.84
CA HIS A 204 -3.97 -0.71 0.97
C HIS A 204 -4.17 -1.16 2.43
N LEU A 205 -3.12 -1.17 3.26
CA LEU A 205 -3.23 -1.60 4.66
C LEU A 205 -4.07 -0.65 5.49
N LEU A 206 -3.94 0.67 5.27
CA LEU A 206 -4.77 1.66 5.95
C LEU A 206 -6.25 1.49 5.57
N TYR A 207 -6.54 1.33 4.27
CA TYR A 207 -7.90 1.14 3.79
C TYR A 207 -8.51 -0.19 4.25
N SER A 208 -7.72 -1.26 4.29
CA SER A 208 -8.18 -2.57 4.81
C SER A 208 -8.60 -2.48 6.28
N ARG A 209 -7.82 -1.79 7.11
CA ARG A 209 -8.16 -1.54 8.51
C ARG A 209 -9.40 -0.68 8.67
N PHE A 210 -9.46 0.41 7.89
CA PHE A 210 -10.65 1.28 7.87
C PHE A 210 -11.90 0.49 7.46
N PHE A 211 -11.79 -0.34 6.41
CA PHE A 211 -12.93 -1.10 5.88
C PHE A 211 -13.47 -2.11 6.90
N MET A 212 -12.59 -2.83 7.61
CA MET A 212 -13.02 -3.75 8.67
C MET A 212 -13.77 -3.01 9.79
N ARG A 213 -13.26 -1.88 10.25
CA ARG A 213 -13.92 -1.05 11.26
C ARG A 213 -15.25 -0.48 10.79
N ALA A 214 -15.34 -0.05 9.53
CA ALA A 214 -16.57 0.40 8.92
C ALA A 214 -17.62 -0.72 8.85
N LEU A 215 -17.24 -1.92 8.39
CA LEU A 215 -18.12 -3.09 8.35
C LEU A 215 -18.59 -3.53 9.76
N LYS A 216 -17.72 -3.41 10.76
CA LYS A 216 -18.10 -3.62 12.15
C LYS A 216 -19.11 -2.56 12.62
N HIS A 217 -18.87 -1.28 12.31
CA HIS A 217 -19.75 -0.18 12.69
C HIS A 217 -21.17 -0.36 12.13
N VAL A 218 -21.29 -0.89 10.90
CA VAL A 218 -22.60 -1.21 10.29
C VAL A 218 -23.11 -2.62 10.62
N ASN A 219 -22.53 -3.31 11.60
CA ASN A 219 -22.91 -4.63 12.11
C ASN A 219 -22.87 -5.77 11.06
N THR A 220 -22.05 -5.61 10.01
CA THR A 220 -21.88 -6.65 9.00
C THR A 220 -20.94 -7.76 9.46
N LEU A 221 -19.87 -7.40 10.19
CA LEU A 221 -18.92 -8.34 10.81
C LEU A 221 -18.44 -7.81 12.17
N ASP A 222 -17.75 -8.65 12.95
CA ASP A 222 -17.21 -8.28 14.28
C ASP A 222 -15.69 -8.49 14.34
N ILE A 223 -14.97 -7.80 13.46
CA ILE A 223 -13.51 -7.82 13.37
C ILE A 223 -13.02 -6.38 13.19
N GLU A 224 -12.04 -5.95 13.97
CA GLU A 224 -11.47 -4.59 13.87
C GLU A 224 -10.18 -4.55 13.05
N GLU A 225 -9.35 -5.58 13.18
CA GLU A 225 -8.07 -5.66 12.49
C GLU A 225 -8.07 -6.86 11.52
N PRO A 226 -7.77 -6.62 10.24
CA PRO A 226 -7.87 -7.67 9.23
C PRO A 226 -6.76 -8.73 9.32
N PHE A 227 -5.58 -8.36 9.87
CA PHE A 227 -4.37 -9.18 9.85
C PHE A 227 -3.79 -9.33 11.25
N THR A 228 -3.44 -10.56 11.65
CA THR A 228 -2.76 -10.84 12.92
C THR A 228 -1.28 -10.48 12.83
N SER A 229 -0.65 -10.79 11.71
CA SER A 229 0.77 -10.54 11.47
C SER A 229 0.99 -10.03 10.05
N LEU A 230 1.94 -9.11 9.91
CA LEU A 230 2.31 -8.50 8.64
C LEU A 230 3.80 -8.77 8.37
N GLN A 231 4.10 -9.35 7.22
CA GLN A 231 5.45 -9.47 6.70
C GLN A 231 5.63 -8.49 5.54
N THR A 232 6.34 -7.40 5.79
CA THR A 232 6.72 -6.47 4.72
C THR A 232 7.90 -7.02 3.95
N GLN A 233 7.73 -7.16 2.63
CA GLN A 233 8.78 -7.63 1.74
C GLN A 233 9.67 -6.46 1.32
N GLY A 234 10.99 -6.74 1.19
CA GLY A 234 11.94 -5.85 0.54
C GLY A 234 11.64 -5.73 -0.97
N MET A 235 12.29 -4.76 -1.58
CA MET A 235 12.13 -4.48 -3.01
C MET A 235 13.03 -5.38 -3.85
N VAL A 236 12.55 -5.75 -5.04
CA VAL A 236 13.41 -6.32 -6.07
C VAL A 236 14.12 -5.17 -6.77
N CYS A 237 15.44 -5.18 -6.69
CA CYS A 237 16.32 -4.15 -7.22
C CYS A 237 17.11 -4.67 -8.41
N HIS A 238 17.46 -3.78 -9.32
CA HIS A 238 18.37 -4.09 -10.42
C HIS A 238 19.25 -2.91 -10.75
N GLN A 239 20.41 -3.19 -11.32
CA GLN A 239 21.31 -2.14 -11.78
C GLN A 239 20.66 -1.30 -12.86
N THR A 240 20.87 0.00 -12.80
CA THR A 240 20.40 0.96 -13.81
C THR A 240 21.47 1.20 -14.88
N PHE A 241 21.06 1.49 -16.10
CA PHE A 241 21.95 1.76 -17.21
C PHE A 241 21.50 3.02 -17.98
N LYS A 242 22.47 3.83 -18.41
CA LYS A 242 22.24 5.05 -19.20
C LYS A 242 23.18 5.14 -20.39
N THR A 243 22.69 5.71 -21.49
CA THR A 243 23.56 6.18 -22.59
C THR A 243 24.35 7.42 -22.12
N LYS A 244 25.29 7.86 -22.94
CA LYS A 244 26.04 9.13 -22.72
C LYS A 244 25.12 10.36 -22.72
N GLU A 245 23.97 10.29 -23.42
CA GLU A 245 22.94 11.32 -23.45
C GLU A 245 21.93 11.19 -22.29
N GLU A 246 22.27 10.44 -21.25
CA GLU A 246 21.47 10.20 -20.04
C GLU A 246 20.11 9.49 -20.28
N LYS A 247 19.92 8.82 -21.40
CA LYS A 247 18.72 8.02 -21.66
C LYS A 247 18.82 6.65 -21.00
N TRP A 248 17.76 6.24 -20.30
CA TRP A 248 17.68 4.93 -19.67
C TRP A 248 17.64 3.79 -20.68
N VAL A 249 18.36 2.69 -20.39
CA VAL A 249 18.48 1.49 -21.24
C VAL A 249 18.02 0.28 -20.43
N PHE A 250 17.30 -0.64 -21.08
CA PHE A 250 16.91 -1.89 -20.43
C PHE A 250 18.11 -2.82 -20.23
N PRO A 251 18.17 -3.60 -19.12
CA PRO A 251 19.20 -4.61 -18.89
C PRO A 251 19.31 -5.62 -20.05
N SER A 252 18.17 -6.00 -20.63
CA SER A 252 18.12 -6.90 -21.80
C SER A 252 18.85 -6.36 -23.04
N ASP A 253 19.01 -5.04 -23.15
CA ASP A 253 19.69 -4.37 -24.25
C ASP A 253 21.19 -4.16 -23.99
N ILE A 254 21.74 -4.73 -22.91
CA ILE A 254 23.13 -4.55 -22.50
C ILE A 254 23.94 -5.81 -22.76
N VAL A 255 25.14 -5.63 -23.30
CA VAL A 255 26.18 -6.66 -23.41
C VAL A 255 27.38 -6.22 -22.59
N LYS A 256 27.81 -7.08 -21.66
CA LYS A 256 29.03 -6.88 -20.87
C LYS A 256 30.25 -7.45 -21.60
N LYS A 257 31.30 -6.63 -21.76
CA LYS A 257 32.61 -7.07 -22.29
C LYS A 257 33.68 -6.65 -21.29
N GLY A 258 34.21 -7.62 -20.57
CA GLY A 258 35.12 -7.33 -19.46
C GLY A 258 34.39 -6.54 -18.38
N ASN A 259 34.90 -5.36 -18.05
CA ASN A 259 34.28 -4.44 -17.07
C ASN A 259 33.40 -3.36 -17.69
N GLU A 260 33.27 -3.35 -19.01
CA GLU A 260 32.52 -2.34 -19.75
C GLU A 260 31.18 -2.88 -20.24
N HIS A 261 30.21 -1.97 -20.35
CA HIS A 261 28.86 -2.26 -20.81
C HIS A 261 28.60 -1.55 -22.12
N PHE A 262 27.97 -2.26 -23.06
CA PHE A 262 27.64 -1.74 -24.39
C PHE A 262 26.18 -2.03 -24.72
N HIS A 263 25.55 -1.14 -25.44
CA HIS A 263 24.22 -1.38 -25.97
C HIS A 263 24.25 -2.49 -27.02
N LEU A 264 23.37 -3.47 -26.93
CA LEU A 264 23.36 -4.67 -27.77
C LEU A 264 23.32 -4.35 -29.27
N ASN A 265 22.47 -3.41 -29.68
CA ASN A 265 22.23 -3.08 -31.09
C ASN A 265 23.19 -2.00 -31.60
N THR A 266 23.33 -0.87 -30.89
CA THR A 266 24.17 0.26 -31.38
C THR A 266 25.65 0.06 -31.11
N LYS A 267 26.04 -0.87 -30.23
CA LYS A 267 27.41 -1.10 -29.76
C LYS A 267 28.05 0.11 -29.06
N GLU A 268 27.25 1.12 -28.72
CA GLU A 268 27.72 2.29 -28.01
C GLU A 268 27.98 1.96 -26.52
N PRO A 269 28.96 2.62 -25.88
CA PRO A 269 29.21 2.45 -24.45
C PRO A 269 28.01 2.91 -23.63
N VAL A 270 27.69 2.13 -22.59
CA VAL A 270 26.60 2.40 -21.66
C VAL A 270 27.19 2.53 -20.26
N ILE A 271 26.73 3.53 -19.52
CA ILE A 271 27.16 3.83 -18.15
C ILE A 271 26.29 3.03 -17.19
N ALA A 272 26.92 2.16 -16.41
CA ALA A 272 26.26 1.44 -15.32
C ALA A 272 26.06 2.39 -14.12
N GLY A 273 24.83 2.49 -13.66
CA GLY A 273 24.45 3.28 -12.49
C GLY A 273 24.34 2.43 -11.24
N ARG A 274 23.55 2.91 -10.26
CA ARG A 274 23.33 2.22 -8.99
C ARG A 274 22.33 1.08 -9.16
N VAL A 275 22.40 0.12 -8.23
CA VAL A 275 21.32 -0.86 -7.99
C VAL A 275 20.21 -0.14 -7.27
N GLU A 276 19.03 -0.13 -7.84
CA GLU A 276 17.86 0.58 -7.32
C GLU A 276 16.60 -0.27 -7.55
N LYS A 277 15.53 0.04 -6.80
CA LYS A 277 14.22 -0.56 -7.01
C LYS A 277 13.84 -0.58 -8.49
N MET A 278 13.38 -1.73 -8.97
CA MET A 278 12.91 -1.88 -10.35
C MET A 278 11.78 -0.89 -10.67
N SER A 279 11.91 -0.19 -11.78
CA SER A 279 10.95 0.83 -12.22
C SER A 279 10.89 0.89 -13.75
N LYS A 280 9.68 0.95 -14.30
CA LYS A 280 9.47 1.14 -15.76
C LYS A 280 10.05 2.46 -16.26
N SER A 281 10.00 3.51 -15.43
CA SER A 281 10.56 4.83 -15.80
C SER A 281 12.07 4.84 -15.92
N LYS A 282 12.78 4.02 -15.13
CA LYS A 282 14.24 3.85 -15.18
C LYS A 282 14.67 2.70 -16.08
N LYS A 283 13.74 1.95 -16.62
CA LYS A 283 13.96 0.78 -17.46
C LYS A 283 14.83 -0.33 -16.84
N ASN A 284 15.03 -0.34 -15.53
CA ASN A 284 15.80 -1.36 -14.82
C ASN A 284 14.93 -2.55 -14.38
N VAL A 285 14.00 -2.96 -15.22
CA VAL A 285 13.08 -4.06 -14.98
C VAL A 285 13.52 -5.29 -15.75
N VAL A 286 13.26 -6.47 -15.16
CA VAL A 286 13.41 -7.78 -15.81
C VAL A 286 12.00 -8.28 -16.13
N ASP A 287 11.81 -8.78 -17.34
CA ASP A 287 10.54 -9.36 -17.77
C ASP A 287 10.38 -10.76 -17.17
N PRO A 288 9.41 -11.00 -16.28
CA PRO A 288 9.16 -12.32 -15.71
C PRO A 288 8.83 -13.37 -16.78
N GLN A 289 8.18 -12.98 -17.87
CA GLN A 289 7.80 -13.89 -18.95
C GLN A 289 9.06 -14.49 -19.60
N GLN A 290 10.05 -13.66 -19.90
CA GLN A 290 11.32 -14.12 -20.48
C GLN A 290 12.06 -15.11 -19.55
N ILE A 291 12.08 -14.81 -18.24
CA ILE A 291 12.69 -15.71 -17.25
C ILE A 291 11.96 -17.05 -17.18
N ILE A 292 10.65 -17.05 -17.25
CA ILE A 292 9.84 -18.28 -17.25
C ILE A 292 10.10 -19.11 -18.52
N GLU A 293 10.23 -18.47 -19.66
CA GLU A 293 10.52 -19.14 -20.93
C GLU A 293 11.92 -19.74 -20.96
N ASP A 294 12.93 -19.02 -20.47
CA ASP A 294 14.33 -19.44 -20.51
C ASP A 294 14.68 -20.47 -19.42
N PHE A 295 14.15 -20.32 -18.21
CA PHE A 295 14.56 -21.07 -17.03
C PHE A 295 13.43 -21.84 -16.33
N GLY A 296 12.19 -21.55 -16.65
CA GLY A 296 11.01 -22.13 -16.01
C GLY A 296 10.55 -21.37 -14.75
N ALA A 297 9.25 -21.44 -14.47
CA ALA A 297 8.63 -20.75 -13.34
C ALA A 297 9.19 -21.18 -11.98
N ASP A 298 9.50 -22.47 -11.79
CA ASP A 298 10.05 -22.98 -10.53
C ASP A 298 11.44 -22.43 -10.24
N THR A 299 12.25 -22.18 -11.27
CA THR A 299 13.56 -21.52 -11.12
C THR A 299 13.41 -20.09 -10.61
N ALA A 300 12.50 -19.32 -11.21
CA ALA A 300 12.23 -17.95 -10.79
C ALA A 300 11.74 -17.90 -9.33
N ARG A 301 10.79 -18.77 -8.98
CA ARG A 301 10.26 -18.88 -7.61
C ARG A 301 11.34 -19.28 -6.61
N PHE A 302 12.13 -20.28 -6.95
CA PHE A 302 13.20 -20.76 -6.08
C PHE A 302 14.27 -19.69 -5.86
N PHE A 303 14.70 -18.99 -6.92
CA PHE A 303 15.63 -17.87 -6.81
C PHE A 303 15.14 -16.79 -5.86
N VAL A 304 13.91 -16.27 -6.09
CA VAL A 304 13.33 -15.20 -5.27
C VAL A 304 13.22 -15.58 -3.79
N LEU A 305 12.89 -16.84 -3.49
CA LEU A 305 12.70 -17.30 -2.11
C LEU A 305 14.01 -17.67 -1.39
N SER A 306 15.08 -17.98 -2.14
CA SER A 306 16.34 -18.47 -1.58
C SER A 306 17.48 -17.45 -1.56
N ASP A 307 17.37 -16.37 -2.33
CA ASP A 307 18.48 -15.41 -2.49
C ASP A 307 18.67 -14.53 -1.25
N SER A 308 17.59 -13.95 -0.76
CA SER A 308 17.64 -13.00 0.35
C SER A 308 16.49 -13.23 1.34
N PRO A 309 16.67 -12.90 2.63
CA PRO A 309 15.57 -12.87 3.58
C PRO A 309 14.44 -11.95 3.08
N PRO A 310 13.16 -12.35 3.23
CA PRO A 310 12.02 -11.62 2.63
C PRO A 310 11.88 -10.16 3.07
N ASN A 311 12.44 -9.77 4.21
CA ASN A 311 12.41 -8.40 4.74
C ASN A 311 13.56 -7.50 4.24
N ARG A 312 14.43 -8.01 3.37
CA ARG A 312 15.53 -7.25 2.78
C ARG A 312 15.30 -7.07 1.28
N ASP A 313 15.87 -6.00 0.75
CA ASP A 313 15.92 -5.80 -0.69
C ASP A 313 16.76 -6.92 -1.34
N MET A 314 16.27 -7.40 -2.48
CA MET A 314 16.92 -8.45 -3.27
C MET A 314 17.46 -7.83 -4.56
N GLU A 315 18.73 -8.02 -4.83
CA GLU A 315 19.32 -7.66 -6.12
C GLU A 315 19.12 -8.78 -7.13
N TRP A 316 18.42 -8.49 -8.22
CA TRP A 316 18.28 -9.42 -9.32
C TRP A 316 19.63 -9.67 -10.00
N SER A 317 20.02 -10.94 -10.12
CA SER A 317 21.24 -11.36 -10.83
C SER A 317 20.98 -12.56 -11.74
N ASP A 318 21.38 -12.45 -13.00
CA ASP A 318 21.21 -13.53 -13.96
C ASP A 318 22.02 -14.78 -13.55
N SER A 319 23.19 -14.58 -12.96
CA SER A 319 24.01 -15.67 -12.43
C SER A 319 23.35 -16.42 -11.27
N GLY A 320 22.58 -15.74 -10.44
CA GLY A 320 21.78 -16.33 -9.36
C GLY A 320 20.63 -17.19 -9.90
N VAL A 321 19.93 -16.67 -10.92
CA VAL A 321 18.86 -17.43 -11.62
C VAL A 321 19.43 -18.70 -12.26
N GLU A 322 20.56 -18.58 -13.00
CA GLU A 322 21.23 -19.75 -13.58
C GLU A 322 21.70 -20.75 -12.52
N GLY A 323 22.20 -20.26 -11.38
CA GLY A 323 22.59 -21.12 -10.23
C GLY A 323 21.41 -21.94 -9.73
N SER A 324 20.25 -21.29 -9.55
CA SER A 324 18.99 -21.91 -9.14
C SER A 324 18.51 -22.93 -10.17
N TRP A 325 18.57 -22.59 -11.44
CA TRP A 325 18.23 -23.53 -12.53
C TRP A 325 19.12 -24.76 -12.55
N ARG A 326 20.44 -24.61 -12.43
CA ARG A 326 21.39 -25.74 -12.34
C ARG A 326 21.09 -26.62 -11.14
N PHE A 327 20.79 -26.04 -9.99
CA PHE A 327 20.42 -26.78 -8.78
C PHE A 327 19.16 -27.64 -9.00
N LEU A 328 18.08 -27.04 -9.51
CA LEU A 328 16.83 -27.76 -9.77
C LEU A 328 16.99 -28.88 -10.78
N ASN A 329 17.76 -28.66 -11.85
CA ASN A 329 18.06 -29.69 -12.83
C ASN A 329 18.88 -30.82 -12.24
N LYS A 330 19.86 -30.54 -11.36
CA LYS A 330 20.64 -31.54 -10.64
C LYS A 330 19.76 -32.38 -9.73
N LEU A 331 18.88 -31.72 -8.97
CA LEU A 331 17.92 -32.39 -8.09
C LEU A 331 16.96 -33.28 -8.88
N TRP A 332 16.42 -32.78 -10.00
CA TRP A 332 15.53 -33.54 -10.88
C TRP A 332 16.21 -34.80 -11.45
N LYS A 333 17.44 -34.65 -11.97
CA LYS A 333 18.21 -35.77 -12.48
C LYS A 333 18.50 -36.80 -11.39
N PHE A 334 18.87 -36.34 -10.19
CA PHE A 334 19.10 -37.19 -9.04
C PHE A 334 17.86 -38.01 -8.68
N VAL A 335 16.71 -37.35 -8.50
CA VAL A 335 15.44 -38.02 -8.16
C VAL A 335 15.03 -39.03 -9.24
N LYS A 336 15.19 -38.69 -10.53
CA LYS A 336 14.92 -39.61 -11.63
C LYS A 336 15.87 -40.81 -11.69
N SER A 337 17.10 -40.70 -11.17
CA SER A 337 18.07 -41.79 -11.14
C SER A 337 17.79 -42.78 -10.00
N LEU A 338 16.94 -42.41 -9.04
CA LEU A 338 16.60 -43.32 -7.94
C LEU A 338 15.75 -44.49 -8.45
N PRO A 339 16.04 -45.74 -8.01
CA PRO A 339 15.24 -46.88 -8.37
C PRO A 339 13.80 -46.75 -7.85
N ASN A 340 12.83 -47.03 -8.71
CA ASN A 340 11.42 -47.01 -8.38
C ASN A 340 11.09 -48.16 -7.42
N LYS A 341 11.28 -47.95 -6.11
CA LYS A 341 10.99 -48.96 -5.08
C LYS A 341 9.73 -48.53 -4.32
N ASN A 342 8.61 -49.22 -4.59
CA ASN A 342 7.32 -49.04 -3.97
C ASN A 342 7.24 -49.34 -2.45
N ASN A 343 8.35 -49.68 -1.78
CA ASN A 343 8.39 -50.13 -0.39
C ASN A 343 9.55 -49.54 0.41
N LEU A 344 9.55 -48.22 0.65
CA LEU A 344 10.57 -47.56 1.49
C LEU A 344 10.01 -47.13 2.87
N ASN A 345 8.99 -47.78 3.38
CA ASN A 345 8.35 -47.38 4.66
C ASN A 345 9.16 -47.78 5.91
N LYS A 346 10.30 -48.47 5.79
CA LYS A 346 11.13 -48.82 6.96
C LYS A 346 12.62 -48.76 6.62
N LEU A 347 13.38 -48.10 7.48
CA LEU A 347 14.83 -48.13 7.42
C LEU A 347 15.33 -49.60 7.59
N PRO A 348 16.38 -50.01 6.86
CA PRO A 348 16.98 -51.32 7.03
C PRO A 348 17.44 -51.48 8.48
N LYS A 349 17.28 -52.70 9.07
CA LYS A 349 17.72 -52.99 10.44
C LYS A 349 19.25 -52.84 10.61
N ASN A 350 20.02 -53.11 9.56
CA ASN A 350 21.48 -52.94 9.53
C ASN A 350 21.83 -51.79 8.60
N ILE A 351 22.24 -50.65 9.15
CA ILE A 351 22.66 -49.47 8.42
C ILE A 351 24.19 -49.44 8.41
N SER A 352 24.81 -49.34 7.21
CA SER A 352 26.25 -49.17 7.07
C SER A 352 26.75 -47.87 7.71
N LEU A 353 28.05 -47.80 8.03
CA LEU A 353 28.64 -46.61 8.62
C LEU A 353 28.37 -45.35 7.77
N HIS A 354 28.58 -45.45 6.46
CA HIS A 354 28.33 -44.39 5.49
C HIS A 354 26.85 -43.95 5.49
N ASN A 355 25.90 -44.86 5.58
CA ASN A 355 24.48 -44.53 5.66
C ASN A 355 24.10 -43.90 6.99
N LYS A 356 24.80 -44.20 8.10
CA LYS A 356 24.63 -43.51 9.40
C LYS A 356 25.10 -42.08 9.32
N GLU A 357 26.22 -41.80 8.66
CA GLU A 357 26.71 -40.43 8.41
C GLU A 357 25.72 -39.65 7.58
N LEU A 358 25.20 -40.24 6.49
CA LEU A 358 24.17 -39.61 5.67
C LEU A 358 22.90 -39.30 6.44
N LEU A 359 22.43 -40.21 7.30
CA LEU A 359 21.28 -40.00 8.18
C LEU A 359 21.56 -38.87 9.20
N SER A 360 22.77 -38.79 9.73
CA SER A 360 23.18 -37.73 10.64
C SER A 360 23.10 -36.35 9.96
N VAL A 361 23.66 -36.24 8.75
CA VAL A 361 23.56 -34.98 7.96
C VAL A 361 22.12 -34.65 7.62
N MET A 362 21.32 -35.65 7.21
CA MET A 362 19.90 -35.45 6.91
C MET A 362 19.14 -34.89 8.14
N HIS A 363 19.34 -35.48 9.32
CA HIS A 363 18.66 -35.01 10.54
C HIS A 363 19.13 -33.63 11.01
N ALA A 364 20.43 -33.33 10.83
CA ALA A 364 20.95 -32.01 11.10
C ALA A 364 20.27 -30.94 10.18
N THR A 365 20.23 -31.22 8.87
CA THR A 365 19.61 -30.32 7.87
C THR A 365 18.09 -30.13 8.10
N ILE A 366 17.41 -31.17 8.64
CA ILE A 366 15.95 -31.02 8.97
C ILE A 366 15.76 -30.16 10.21
N LYS A 367 16.72 -30.17 11.14
CA LYS A 367 16.67 -29.38 12.37
C LYS A 367 16.95 -27.90 12.12
N ASP A 368 17.89 -27.60 11.22
CA ASP A 368 18.24 -26.22 10.82
C ASP A 368 17.13 -25.59 9.97
#